data_1c6e4bad816e1c1baf2df7c821df6787
#
_entry.id   1c6e4bad816e1c1baf2df7c821df6787
#
_cell.length_a   1.000
_cell.length_b   1.000
_cell.length_c   1.000
_cell.angle_alpha   90.00
_cell.angle_beta   90.00
_cell.angle_gamma   90.00
#
_symmetry.space_group_name_H-M   'P 1'
#
loop_
_entity.id
_entity.type
_entity.pdbx_description
1 polymer ?
#
loop_
_entity_poly.entity_id
_entity_poly.type
_entity_poly.pdbx_seq_one_letter_code
_entity_poly.pdbx_strand_id
1 'polypeptide(L)'
;MRAIITSATLLFLLAHQALADDMDFSKIKCSDFLSSPKDQISIVLAWLEGYYTKENAPPIMYSDKVIKDAKALSEYCNSNRDDDIIKAAEKVMPVK
;
A
#
# COMPACT_ATOMS: atom_id res chain seq x y z
N MET A 1 -39.69 -34.14 14.03
CA MET A 1 -39.20 -33.89 13.81
C MET A 1 -38.37 -33.36 13.28
N ARG A 2 -37.97 -32.94 12.92
CA ARG A 2 -37.32 -32.57 12.41
C ARG A 2 -36.54 -31.74 12.07
N ALA A 3 -36.04 -31.17 11.80
CA ALA A 3 -35.43 -30.48 11.44
C ALA A 3 -34.68 -29.82 11.13
N ILE A 4 -34.01 -29.30 11.09
CA ILE A 4 -33.18 -28.82 10.94
C ILE A 4 -32.44 -28.00 10.33
N ILE A 5 -32.04 -27.59 9.88
CA ILE A 5 -31.42 -26.95 9.21
C ILE A 5 -30.53 -26.16 9.17
N THR A 6 -30.13 -25.61 9.34
CA THR A 6 -29.10 -25.10 9.31
C THR A 6 -28.62 -24.33 8.37
N SER A 7 -28.45 -23.49 8.24
CA SER A 7 -27.93 -22.78 7.28
C SER A 7 -26.93 -21.84 7.73
N ALA A 8 -26.18 -21.96 8.62
CA ALA A 8 -25.18 -21.05 9.11
C ALA A 8 -23.92 -20.98 8.26
N THR A 9 -23.78 -21.87 7.30
CA THR A 9 -22.53 -21.97 6.59
C THR A 9 -22.33 -20.94 5.50
N LEU A 10 -23.35 -20.26 5.10
CA LEU A 10 -23.23 -19.35 3.98
C LEU A 10 -22.58 -18.02 4.29
N LEU A 11 -22.52 -17.63 5.52
CA LEU A 11 -22.00 -16.32 5.89
C LEU A 11 -20.50 -16.21 5.80
N PHE A 12 -19.79 -17.32 5.79
CA PHE A 12 -18.33 -17.29 5.75
C PHE A 12 -17.76 -16.93 4.40
N LEU A 13 -18.48 -17.16 3.34
CA LEU A 13 -17.96 -16.93 2.00
C LEU A 13 -17.89 -15.46 1.62
N LEU A 14 -18.68 -14.62 2.25
CA LEU A 14 -18.72 -13.21 1.91
C LEU A 14 -17.55 -12.40 2.49
N ALA A 15 -16.94 -12.89 3.56
CA ALA A 15 -15.88 -12.16 4.23
C ALA A 15 -14.56 -12.17 3.45
N HIS A 16 -14.37 -13.10 2.54
CA HIS A 16 -13.11 -13.22 1.81
C HIS A 16 -13.01 -12.33 0.58
N GLN A 17 -14.11 -11.78 0.12
CA GLN A 17 -14.11 -10.98 -1.10
C GLN A 17 -13.43 -9.64 -0.95
N ALA A 18 -13.44 -9.06 0.26
CA ALA A 18 -12.83 -7.77 0.51
C ALA A 18 -11.29 -7.80 0.41
N LEU A 19 -10.68 -8.99 0.50
CA LEU A 19 -9.22 -9.14 0.43
C LEU A 19 -8.71 -9.40 -0.98
N ALA A 20 -9.61 -9.50 -1.95
CA ALA A 20 -9.24 -9.84 -3.32
C ALA A 20 -9.12 -8.64 -4.24
N ASP A 21 -9.32 -7.44 -3.73
CA ASP A 21 -9.26 -6.24 -4.55
C ASP A 21 -7.82 -5.90 -4.89
N ASP A 22 -7.60 -5.61 -6.16
CA ASP A 22 -6.31 -5.16 -6.64
C ASP A 22 -6.03 -3.74 -6.17
N MET A 23 -4.78 -3.44 -5.91
CA MET A 23 -4.34 -2.07 -5.63
C MET A 23 -3.64 -1.52 -6.86
N ASP A 24 -4.23 -0.52 -7.47
CA ASP A 24 -3.64 0.16 -8.60
C ASP A 24 -2.94 1.43 -8.09
N PHE A 25 -1.62 1.36 -7.99
CA PHE A 25 -0.83 2.45 -7.43
C PHE A 25 -0.85 3.71 -8.29
N SER A 26 -1.17 3.58 -9.57
CA SER A 26 -1.31 4.77 -10.43
C SER A 26 -2.55 5.59 -10.08
N LYS A 27 -3.46 5.03 -9.32
CA LYS A 27 -4.71 5.70 -8.91
C LYS A 27 -4.72 6.14 -7.45
N ILE A 28 -3.67 5.84 -6.71
CA ILE A 28 -3.55 6.27 -5.32
C ILE A 28 -3.00 7.69 -5.30
N LYS A 29 -3.73 8.59 -4.70
CA LYS A 29 -3.29 9.97 -4.53
C LYS A 29 -2.55 10.18 -3.23
N CYS A 30 -1.76 11.23 -3.16
CA CYS A 30 -1.11 11.64 -1.93
C CYS A 30 -2.09 11.78 -0.76
N SER A 31 -3.27 12.35 -1.01
CA SER A 31 -4.31 12.46 0.03
C SER A 31 -4.77 11.10 0.53
N ASP A 32 -4.89 10.11 -0.35
CA ASP A 32 -5.25 8.75 0.03
C ASP A 32 -4.16 8.11 0.89
N PHE A 33 -2.91 8.29 0.49
CA PHE A 33 -1.77 7.78 1.25
C PHE A 33 -1.74 8.35 2.67
N LEU A 34 -1.91 9.67 2.81
CA LEU A 34 -1.86 10.33 4.10
C LEU A 34 -2.99 9.92 5.04
N SER A 35 -4.15 9.53 4.48
CA SER A 35 -5.31 9.15 5.28
C SER A 35 -5.45 7.64 5.47
N SER A 36 -4.54 6.86 4.93
CA SER A 36 -4.60 5.39 5.03
C SER A 36 -4.21 4.89 6.41
N PRO A 37 -4.75 3.74 6.85
CA PRO A 37 -4.29 3.08 8.07
C PRO A 37 -2.82 2.66 7.96
N LYS A 38 -2.18 2.46 9.11
CA LYS A 38 -0.74 2.14 9.17
C LYS A 38 -0.37 0.89 8.39
N ASP A 39 -1.18 -0.14 8.46
CA ASP A 39 -0.89 -1.39 7.75
C ASP A 39 -0.93 -1.19 6.24
N GLN A 40 -1.85 -0.37 5.75
CA GLN A 40 -1.93 -0.06 4.34
C GLN A 40 -0.78 0.83 3.90
N ILE A 41 -0.40 1.80 4.70
CA ILE A 41 0.78 2.63 4.44
C ILE A 41 2.02 1.76 4.30
N SER A 42 2.18 0.77 5.18
CA SER A 42 3.32 -0.15 5.13
C SER A 42 3.36 -0.94 3.83
N ILE A 43 2.21 -1.39 3.34
CA ILE A 43 2.13 -2.11 2.07
C ILE A 43 2.54 -1.19 0.92
N VAL A 44 2.03 0.02 0.89
CA VAL A 44 2.38 0.99 -0.16
C VAL A 44 3.87 1.29 -0.15
N LEU A 45 4.45 1.53 1.03
CA LEU A 45 5.88 1.80 1.16
C LEU A 45 6.71 0.61 0.69
N ALA A 46 6.35 -0.60 1.09
CA ALA A 46 7.08 -1.80 0.68
C ALA A 46 7.05 -1.97 -0.84
N TRP A 47 5.89 -1.75 -1.44
CA TRP A 47 5.75 -1.83 -2.89
C TRP A 47 6.62 -0.79 -3.60
N LEU A 48 6.56 0.47 -3.13
CA LEU A 48 7.34 1.56 -3.72
C LEU A 48 8.84 1.32 -3.57
N GLU A 49 9.29 0.84 -2.43
CA GLU A 49 10.70 0.50 -2.21
C GLU A 49 11.17 -0.55 -3.21
N GLY A 50 10.35 -1.57 -3.45
CA GLY A 50 10.68 -2.59 -4.45
C GLY A 50 10.66 -2.04 -5.88
N TYR A 51 9.66 -1.23 -6.19
CA TYR A 51 9.47 -0.67 -7.53
C TYR A 51 10.63 0.24 -7.93
N TYR A 52 11.19 1.00 -6.98
CA TYR A 52 12.30 1.91 -7.24
C TYR A 52 13.66 1.33 -6.89
N THR A 53 13.75 0.02 -6.70
CA THR A 53 15.00 -0.67 -6.47
C THR A 53 15.55 -1.21 -7.79
N LYS A 54 16.87 -1.16 -7.97
CA LYS A 54 17.50 -1.69 -9.17
C LYS A 54 17.28 -3.20 -9.28
N GLU A 55 17.15 -3.67 -10.50
CA GLU A 55 16.88 -5.07 -10.78
C GLU A 55 17.90 -6.02 -10.16
N ASN A 56 19.18 -5.62 -10.17
CA ASN A 56 20.26 -6.46 -9.67
C ASN A 56 20.69 -6.12 -8.24
N ALA A 57 19.87 -5.35 -7.51
CA ALA A 57 20.18 -5.01 -6.14
C ALA A 57 20.03 -6.25 -5.24
N PRO A 58 20.82 -6.34 -4.16
CA PRO A 58 20.64 -7.44 -3.21
C PRO A 58 19.25 -7.38 -2.58
N PRO A 59 18.66 -8.53 -2.21
CA PRO A 59 17.32 -8.58 -1.65
C PRO A 59 17.31 -8.16 -0.18
N ILE A 60 17.70 -6.92 0.07
CA ILE A 60 17.82 -6.39 1.44
C ILE A 60 16.95 -5.14 1.53
N MET A 61 16.11 -5.10 2.56
CA MET A 61 15.37 -3.90 2.89
C MET A 61 16.13 -3.17 4.00
N TYR A 62 16.62 -1.99 3.68
CA TYR A 62 17.35 -1.18 4.64
C TYR A 62 16.36 -0.33 5.43
N SER A 63 16.20 -0.64 6.70
CA SER A 63 15.19 -0.01 7.54
C SER A 63 15.34 1.51 7.61
N ASP A 64 16.57 1.98 7.73
CA ASP A 64 16.83 3.43 7.80
C ASP A 64 16.40 4.14 6.51
N LYS A 65 16.62 3.50 5.37
CA LYS A 65 16.19 4.04 4.08
C LYS A 65 14.67 4.10 3.99
N VAL A 66 14.00 3.04 4.43
CA VAL A 66 12.53 2.99 4.40
C VAL A 66 11.94 4.10 5.26
N ILE A 67 12.49 4.32 6.44
CA ILE A 67 12.02 5.37 7.35
C ILE A 67 12.25 6.75 6.73
N LYS A 68 13.42 6.96 6.16
CA LYS A 68 13.75 8.22 5.49
C LYS A 68 12.82 8.49 4.30
N ASP A 69 12.59 7.48 3.49
CA ASP A 69 11.72 7.61 2.31
C ASP A 69 10.27 7.84 2.73
N ALA A 70 9.81 7.17 3.78
CA ALA A 70 8.46 7.38 4.31
C ALA A 70 8.26 8.82 4.77
N LYS A 71 9.24 9.37 5.46
CA LYS A 71 9.20 10.75 5.92
C LYS A 71 9.17 11.73 4.75
N ALA A 72 10.07 11.54 3.80
CA ALA A 72 10.15 12.41 2.62
C ALA A 72 8.87 12.35 1.80
N LEU A 73 8.31 11.16 1.63
CA LEU A 73 7.07 10.97 0.89
C LEU A 73 5.90 11.65 1.61
N SER A 74 5.81 11.51 2.92
CA SER A 74 4.75 12.14 3.71
C SER A 74 4.84 13.67 3.64
N GLU A 75 6.03 14.24 3.72
CA GLU A 75 6.23 15.67 3.61
C GLU A 75 5.84 16.18 2.22
N TYR A 76 6.27 15.49 1.18
CA TYR A 76 5.90 15.86 -0.19
C TYR A 76 4.39 15.78 -0.38
N CYS A 77 3.78 14.69 0.03
CA CYS A 77 2.34 14.48 -0.10
C CYS A 77 1.53 15.51 0.68
N ASN A 78 2.03 15.95 1.83
CA ASN A 78 1.34 16.95 2.63
C ASN A 78 1.20 18.28 1.87
N SER A 79 2.16 18.60 1.02
CA SER A 79 2.14 19.81 0.20
C SER A 79 1.60 19.59 -1.21
N ASN A 80 1.35 18.36 -1.61
CA ASN A 80 0.94 18.01 -2.98
C ASN A 80 -0.12 16.92 -2.96
N ARG A 81 -1.23 17.19 -2.30
CA ARG A 81 -2.25 16.18 -2.00
C ARG A 81 -2.93 15.60 -3.24
N ASP A 82 -2.97 16.33 -4.33
CA ASP A 82 -3.61 15.88 -5.56
C ASP A 82 -2.69 15.07 -6.48
N ASP A 83 -1.39 15.04 -6.20
CA ASP A 83 -0.46 14.24 -6.98
C ASP A 83 -0.73 12.76 -6.71
N ASP A 84 -0.51 11.92 -7.73
CA ASP A 84 -0.54 10.48 -7.51
C ASP A 84 0.73 10.02 -6.77
N ILE A 85 0.64 8.86 -6.13
CA ILE A 85 1.73 8.38 -5.27
C ILE A 85 2.97 8.02 -6.07
N ILE A 86 2.82 7.61 -7.32
CA ILE A 86 3.96 7.29 -8.19
C ILE A 86 4.74 8.56 -8.50
N LYS A 87 4.04 9.63 -8.86
CA LYS A 87 4.67 10.91 -9.12
C LYS A 87 5.39 11.44 -7.88
N ALA A 88 4.76 11.33 -6.73
CA ALA A 88 5.37 11.74 -5.46
C ALA A 88 6.65 10.94 -5.18
N ALA A 89 6.58 9.62 -5.36
CA ALA A 89 7.74 8.75 -5.14
C ALA A 89 8.88 9.07 -6.10
N GLU A 90 8.58 9.39 -7.35
CA GLU A 90 9.61 9.81 -8.31
C GLU A 90 10.36 11.04 -7.85
N LYS A 91 9.71 11.93 -7.13
CA LYS A 91 10.33 13.16 -6.62
C LYS A 91 11.26 12.87 -5.44
N VAL A 92 10.91 11.93 -4.57
CA VAL A 92 11.62 11.77 -3.30
C VAL A 92 12.35 10.43 -3.16
N MET A 93 12.07 9.47 -4.04
CA MET A 93 12.66 8.13 -4.00
C MET A 93 13.32 7.77 -5.32
N PRO A 94 14.32 8.53 -5.75
CA PRO A 94 14.96 8.24 -7.04
C PRO A 94 15.69 6.91 -7.00
N VAL A 95 15.70 6.21 -8.13
CA VAL A 95 16.46 4.97 -8.29
C VAL A 95 17.95 5.31 -8.23
N LYS A 96 18.66 4.61 -7.41
CA LYS A 96 20.10 4.84 -7.25
C LYS A 96 20.93 3.73 -7.87
#